data_8542e7cd7e48f4c992f628e0a5cca5ad
#
_entry.id   8542e7cd7e48f4c992f628e0a5cca5ad
#
_cell.length_a   1.000
_cell.length_b   1.000
_cell.length_c   1.000
_cell.angle_alpha   90.00
_cell.angle_beta   90.00
_cell.angle_gamma   90.00
#
_symmetry.space_group_name_H-M   'P 1'
#
loop_
_entity.id
_entity.type
_entity.pdbx_description
1 polymer ?
#
loop_
_entity_poly.entity_id
_entity_poly.type
_entity_poly.pdbx_seq_one_letter_code
_entity_poly.pdbx_strand_id
1 'polypeptide(L)'
;MGLPLHGHRGYGRDVGLIIHLSASSSLGPDPNHKILVTRVEDAIRVGADAVSIHVNVGADDEAEMLHDLGRTARTCDMWGIPLIAMMYPRGPKVKSEHNVEYVKLAARIGSELGADIVKTNYTGTPETFKEVVQGCNVPVVIAGGPKMDTEKELLQMVYDAIQVGGAGVAFGRNVFQAKNPTLLVKRLCTVVHKGYTPEEAEKVDI
;
A
#
# COMPACT_ATOMS: atom_id res chain seq x y z
N MET A 1 2.94 -15.37 10.09
CA MET A 1 3.97 -15.69 9.09
C MET A 1 3.71 -16.98 8.27
N GLY A 2 2.66 -17.76 8.54
CA GLY A 2 2.46 -19.07 7.88
C GLY A 2 2.20 -19.02 6.36
N LEU A 3 1.23 -18.22 5.92
CA LEU A 3 0.77 -18.23 4.53
C LEU A 3 1.82 -17.73 3.51
N PRO A 4 2.55 -16.61 3.75
CA PRO A 4 3.57 -16.15 2.80
C PRO A 4 4.69 -17.16 2.57
N LEU A 5 5.10 -17.90 3.60
CA LEU A 5 6.15 -18.93 3.49
C LEU A 5 5.77 -20.07 2.57
N HIS A 6 4.51 -20.48 2.57
CA HIS A 6 4.05 -21.58 1.72
C HIS A 6 3.81 -21.13 0.27
N GLY A 7 3.30 -19.92 0.08
CA GLY A 7 3.03 -19.36 -1.25
C GLY A 7 4.30 -18.96 -2.01
N HIS A 8 5.23 -18.25 -1.35
CA HIS A 8 6.41 -17.68 -2.01
C HIS A 8 7.41 -18.73 -2.51
N ARG A 9 7.59 -19.82 -1.79
CA ARG A 9 8.56 -20.89 -2.16
C ARG A 9 8.35 -21.55 -3.52
N GLY A 10 7.16 -21.39 -4.12
CA GLY A 10 6.82 -21.98 -5.43
C GLY A 10 6.99 -21.03 -6.63
N TYR A 11 7.26 -19.73 -6.43
CA TYR A 11 7.15 -18.72 -7.47
C TYR A 11 8.48 -18.14 -8.00
N GLY A 12 9.60 -18.71 -7.65
CA GLY A 12 10.89 -18.27 -8.18
C GLY A 12 11.44 -16.98 -7.56
N ARG A 13 12.59 -16.49 -8.09
CA ARG A 13 13.35 -15.39 -7.52
C ARG A 13 12.91 -14.01 -7.99
N ASP A 14 11.96 -13.93 -8.92
CA ASP A 14 11.56 -12.67 -9.58
C ASP A 14 10.46 -11.92 -8.84
N VAL A 15 9.89 -12.50 -7.77
CA VAL A 15 8.84 -11.90 -6.97
C VAL A 15 9.35 -11.70 -5.54
N GLY A 16 9.51 -10.44 -5.12
CA GLY A 16 9.92 -10.10 -3.77
C GLY A 16 8.86 -10.46 -2.72
N LEU A 17 9.29 -10.83 -1.52
CA LEU A 17 8.44 -11.15 -0.38
C LEU A 17 8.35 -9.98 0.59
N ILE A 18 7.16 -9.40 0.72
CA ILE A 18 6.87 -8.36 1.72
C ILE A 18 6.10 -8.99 2.89
N ILE A 19 6.66 -8.94 4.09
CA ILE A 19 5.97 -9.41 5.30
C ILE A 19 5.26 -8.25 5.99
N HIS A 20 3.94 -8.39 6.16
CA HIS A 20 3.15 -7.42 6.90
C HIS A 20 3.22 -7.71 8.41
N LEU A 21 3.62 -6.68 9.19
CA LEU A 21 3.91 -6.83 10.61
C LEU A 21 2.71 -6.54 11.51
N SER A 22 1.69 -5.82 10.99
CA SER A 22 0.52 -5.39 11.77
C SER A 22 -0.67 -6.31 11.57
N ALA A 23 -1.56 -6.36 12.56
CA ALA A 23 -2.84 -7.04 12.43
C ALA A 23 -3.94 -6.36 13.22
N SER A 24 -5.18 -6.54 12.79
CA SER A 24 -6.42 -6.36 13.55
C SER A 24 -7.52 -7.21 12.92
N SER A 25 -8.65 -7.30 13.57
CA SER A 25 -9.80 -8.05 13.10
C SER A 25 -11.05 -7.16 13.05
N SER A 26 -11.91 -7.37 12.07
CA SER A 26 -13.23 -6.71 12.01
C SER A 26 -14.18 -7.16 13.11
N LEU A 27 -13.84 -8.22 13.83
CA LEU A 27 -14.59 -8.72 15.00
C LEU A 27 -14.07 -8.15 16.32
N GLY A 28 -12.93 -7.48 16.31
CA GLY A 28 -12.37 -6.80 17.47
C GLY A 28 -13.18 -5.55 17.85
N PRO A 29 -13.00 -5.06 19.09
CA PRO A 29 -13.71 -3.86 19.58
C PRO A 29 -13.36 -2.60 18.76
N ASP A 30 -12.11 -2.48 18.30
CA ASP A 30 -11.68 -1.45 17.37
C ASP A 30 -10.87 -2.06 16.20
N PRO A 31 -11.47 -2.17 15.00
CA PRO A 31 -10.78 -2.65 13.82
C PRO A 31 -9.75 -1.63 13.27
N ASN A 32 -9.77 -0.38 13.72
CA ASN A 32 -8.81 0.64 13.32
C ASN A 32 -7.51 0.57 14.15
N HIS A 33 -7.54 0.02 15.34
CA HIS A 33 -6.33 -0.24 16.12
C HIS A 33 -5.53 -1.39 15.50
N LYS A 34 -4.32 -1.09 15.02
CA LYS A 34 -3.39 -2.06 14.41
C LYS A 34 -2.24 -2.32 15.36
N ILE A 35 -2.07 -3.56 15.79
CA ILE A 35 -0.99 -3.96 16.67
C ILE A 35 0.10 -4.70 15.88
N LEU A 36 1.34 -4.62 16.33
CA LEU A 36 2.43 -5.45 15.82
C LEU A 36 2.30 -6.89 16.32
N VAL A 37 2.27 -7.83 15.40
CA VAL A 37 2.15 -9.29 15.70
C VAL A 37 3.41 -10.06 15.35
N THR A 38 4.41 -9.40 14.76
CA THR A 38 5.72 -9.98 14.44
C THR A 38 6.78 -8.87 14.39
N ARG A 39 8.04 -9.25 14.38
CA ARG A 39 9.19 -8.34 14.37
C ARG A 39 9.86 -8.32 12.99
N VAL A 40 10.65 -7.29 12.74
CA VAL A 40 11.47 -7.16 11.53
C VAL A 40 12.45 -8.33 11.40
N GLU A 41 13.09 -8.71 12.51
CA GLU A 41 14.06 -9.81 12.55
C GLU A 41 13.42 -11.17 12.18
N ASP A 42 12.18 -11.38 12.60
CA ASP A 42 11.45 -12.60 12.25
C ASP A 42 11.09 -12.64 10.76
N ALA A 43 10.77 -11.48 10.17
CA ALA A 43 10.55 -11.34 8.73
C ALA A 43 11.83 -11.63 7.93
N ILE A 44 12.96 -11.09 8.37
CA ILE A 44 14.29 -11.33 7.74
C ILE A 44 14.63 -12.83 7.79
N ARG A 45 14.42 -13.48 8.92
CA ARG A 45 14.71 -14.93 9.09
C ARG A 45 13.94 -15.83 8.13
N VAL A 46 12.78 -15.38 7.65
CA VAL A 46 11.98 -16.13 6.67
C VAL A 46 12.24 -15.71 5.22
N GLY A 47 13.21 -14.81 5.01
CA GLY A 47 13.64 -14.36 3.69
C GLY A 47 12.81 -13.23 3.11
N ALA A 48 12.28 -12.33 3.94
CA ALA A 48 11.59 -11.13 3.47
C ALA A 48 12.55 -10.18 2.74
N ASP A 49 12.11 -9.65 1.61
CA ASP A 49 12.80 -8.59 0.86
C ASP A 49 12.42 -7.19 1.37
N ALA A 50 11.24 -7.07 1.99
CA ALA A 50 10.75 -5.85 2.63
C ALA A 50 9.75 -6.20 3.74
N VAL A 51 9.44 -5.23 4.59
CA VAL A 51 8.36 -5.34 5.58
C VAL A 51 7.34 -4.22 5.38
N SER A 52 6.13 -4.41 5.92
CA SER A 52 5.12 -3.37 5.93
C SER A 52 4.42 -3.26 7.27
N ILE A 53 4.01 -2.03 7.60
CA ILE A 53 3.24 -1.70 8.80
C ILE A 53 2.00 -0.90 8.40
N HIS A 54 0.95 -0.92 9.22
CA HIS A 54 -0.27 -0.18 8.98
C HIS A 54 -0.54 0.80 10.12
N VAL A 55 -0.78 2.05 9.76
CA VAL A 55 -1.16 3.13 10.68
C VAL A 55 -2.45 3.79 10.19
N ASN A 56 -3.43 3.90 11.08
CA ASN A 56 -4.65 4.66 10.86
C ASN A 56 -4.52 6.03 11.55
N VAL A 57 -4.26 7.07 10.75
CA VAL A 57 -4.12 8.45 11.22
C VAL A 57 -5.51 9.02 11.56
N GLY A 58 -5.70 9.45 12.79
CA GLY A 58 -6.98 9.92 13.33
C GLY A 58 -7.77 8.87 14.12
N ALA A 59 -7.25 7.64 14.25
CA ALA A 59 -7.81 6.62 15.15
C ALA A 59 -7.54 6.98 16.62
N ASP A 60 -8.30 6.42 17.55
CA ASP A 60 -8.15 6.68 18.98
C ASP A 60 -6.77 6.25 19.49
N ASP A 61 -6.22 5.15 18.97
CA ASP A 61 -4.90 4.61 19.30
C ASP A 61 -3.80 5.03 18.31
N GLU A 62 -3.97 6.18 17.64
CA GLU A 62 -2.98 6.71 16.67
C GLU A 62 -1.58 6.79 17.25
N ALA A 63 -1.45 7.30 18.48
CA ALA A 63 -0.17 7.52 19.15
C ALA A 63 0.65 6.21 19.29
N GLU A 64 -0.01 5.10 19.60
CA GLU A 64 0.63 3.78 19.69
C GLU A 64 1.10 3.30 18.33
N MET A 65 0.25 3.43 17.31
CA MET A 65 0.60 3.03 15.93
C MET A 65 1.74 3.87 15.35
N LEU A 66 1.81 5.18 15.64
CA LEU A 66 2.93 6.05 15.25
C LEU A 66 4.23 5.68 15.97
N HIS A 67 4.15 5.36 17.26
CA HIS A 67 5.29 4.85 18.02
C HIS A 67 5.82 3.53 17.44
N ASP A 68 4.93 2.62 17.08
CA ASP A 68 5.27 1.34 16.46
C ASP A 68 5.90 1.55 15.07
N LEU A 69 5.40 2.52 14.27
CA LEU A 69 6.01 2.89 13.00
C LEU A 69 7.45 3.37 13.20
N GLY A 70 7.69 4.31 14.11
CA GLY A 70 9.03 4.85 14.37
C GLY A 70 10.00 3.78 14.86
N ARG A 71 9.57 2.87 15.75
CA ARG A 71 10.38 1.73 16.20
C ARG A 71 10.70 0.76 15.06
N THR A 72 9.71 0.45 14.23
CA THR A 72 9.89 -0.43 13.08
C THR A 72 10.84 0.19 12.07
N ALA A 73 10.69 1.48 11.75
CA ALA A 73 11.57 2.20 10.83
C ALA A 73 13.03 2.16 11.30
N ARG A 74 13.29 2.45 12.59
CA ARG A 74 14.64 2.32 13.15
C ARG A 74 15.21 0.90 13.02
N THR A 75 14.39 -0.12 13.25
CA THR A 75 14.85 -1.51 13.13
C THR A 75 15.13 -1.86 11.67
N CYS A 76 14.31 -1.38 10.74
CA CYS A 76 14.51 -1.56 9.30
C CYS A 76 15.82 -0.91 8.83
N ASP A 77 16.11 0.33 9.29
CA ASP A 77 17.35 1.04 9.01
C ASP A 77 18.58 0.25 9.53
N MET A 78 18.53 -0.26 10.75
CA MET A 78 19.60 -1.09 11.34
C MET A 78 19.90 -2.36 10.55
N TRP A 79 18.88 -2.97 9.94
CA TRP A 79 19.02 -4.21 9.18
C TRP A 79 19.14 -4.01 7.67
N GLY A 80 18.99 -2.77 7.18
CA GLY A 80 19.01 -2.45 5.75
C GLY A 80 17.86 -3.11 4.96
N ILE A 81 16.67 -3.25 5.57
CA ILE A 81 15.48 -3.82 4.93
C ILE A 81 14.44 -2.72 4.67
N PRO A 82 13.89 -2.62 3.44
CA PRO A 82 12.91 -1.58 3.12
C PRO A 82 11.61 -1.68 3.93
N LEU A 83 11.07 -0.52 4.34
CA LEU A 83 9.80 -0.38 5.05
C LEU A 83 8.73 0.27 4.19
N ILE A 84 7.60 -0.41 4.03
CA ILE A 84 6.39 0.14 3.42
C ILE A 84 5.41 0.53 4.52
N ALA A 85 5.11 1.81 4.68
CA ALA A 85 4.08 2.28 5.60
C ALA A 85 2.72 2.39 4.89
N MET A 86 1.74 1.63 5.34
CA MET A 86 0.35 1.74 4.91
C MET A 86 -0.33 2.80 5.77
N MET A 87 -0.45 4.02 5.23
CA MET A 87 -0.91 5.21 5.94
C MET A 87 -2.31 5.60 5.49
N TYR A 88 -3.30 5.43 6.35
CA TYR A 88 -4.69 5.75 6.00
C TYR A 88 -5.32 6.73 6.99
N PRO A 89 -6.01 7.77 6.52
CA PRO A 89 -6.82 8.59 7.40
C PRO A 89 -8.08 7.81 7.80
N ARG A 90 -8.15 7.39 9.06
CA ARG A 90 -9.27 6.64 9.63
C ARG A 90 -9.43 6.96 11.11
N GLY A 91 -10.64 7.28 11.52
CA GLY A 91 -10.93 7.55 12.91
C GLY A 91 -12.18 8.43 13.08
N PRO A 92 -12.59 8.71 14.32
CA PRO A 92 -13.85 9.41 14.61
C PRO A 92 -13.96 10.81 13.98
N LYS A 93 -12.83 11.49 13.77
CA LYS A 93 -12.79 12.84 13.19
C LYS A 93 -12.60 12.84 11.66
N VAL A 94 -12.39 11.69 11.05
CA VAL A 94 -12.15 11.56 9.61
C VAL A 94 -13.47 11.41 8.88
N LYS A 95 -13.89 12.47 8.16
CA LYS A 95 -15.14 12.47 7.40
C LYS A 95 -15.07 11.66 6.10
N SER A 96 -13.89 11.57 5.49
CA SER A 96 -13.65 10.80 4.27
C SER A 96 -12.20 10.33 4.22
N GLU A 97 -12.00 9.03 3.98
CA GLU A 97 -10.67 8.42 3.79
C GLU A 97 -9.98 8.87 2.49
N HIS A 98 -10.70 9.55 1.60
CA HIS A 98 -10.22 10.05 0.31
C HIS A 98 -10.02 11.58 0.30
N ASN A 99 -10.26 12.27 1.42
CA ASN A 99 -10.04 13.71 1.51
C ASN A 99 -8.55 14.02 1.32
N VAL A 100 -8.24 14.93 0.38
CA VAL A 100 -6.86 15.25 -0.01
C VAL A 100 -5.99 15.71 1.15
N GLU A 101 -6.50 16.58 2.04
CA GLU A 101 -5.73 17.08 3.17
C GLU A 101 -5.38 15.98 4.18
N TYR A 102 -6.31 15.05 4.41
CA TYR A 102 -6.07 13.93 5.33
C TYR A 102 -5.11 12.90 4.74
N VAL A 103 -5.27 12.58 3.44
CA VAL A 103 -4.38 11.62 2.75
C VAL A 103 -2.97 12.20 2.64
N LYS A 104 -2.84 13.48 2.30
CA LYS A 104 -1.56 14.21 2.25
C LYS A 104 -0.86 14.21 3.62
N LEU A 105 -1.60 14.52 4.69
CA LEU A 105 -1.07 14.48 6.04
C LEU A 105 -0.59 13.07 6.42
N ALA A 106 -1.41 12.05 6.18
CA ALA A 106 -1.05 10.68 6.49
C ALA A 106 0.20 10.22 5.71
N ALA A 107 0.28 10.53 4.41
CA ALA A 107 1.44 10.19 3.58
C ALA A 107 2.72 10.88 4.08
N ARG A 108 2.62 12.15 4.44
CA ARG A 108 3.74 12.93 4.97
C ARG A 108 4.24 12.38 6.32
N ILE A 109 3.33 12.04 7.24
CA ILE A 109 3.69 11.40 8.52
C ILE A 109 4.48 10.11 8.27
N GLY A 110 4.02 9.26 7.35
CA GLY A 110 4.73 8.02 7.00
C GLY A 110 6.15 8.27 6.53
N SER A 111 6.36 9.24 5.63
CA SER A 111 7.68 9.57 5.12
C SER A 111 8.59 10.20 6.19
N GLU A 112 8.07 11.10 7.02
CA GLU A 112 8.84 11.75 8.08
C GLU A 112 9.23 10.78 9.22
N LEU A 113 8.46 9.72 9.43
CA LEU A 113 8.76 8.68 10.44
C LEU A 113 9.63 7.54 9.90
N GLY A 114 10.16 7.65 8.68
CA GLY A 114 11.19 6.77 8.16
C GLY A 114 10.70 5.61 7.29
N ALA A 115 9.53 5.72 6.67
CA ALA A 115 9.13 4.79 5.62
C ALA A 115 9.94 5.03 4.34
N ASP A 116 10.34 3.96 3.64
CA ASP A 116 10.95 4.02 2.31
C ASP A 116 9.91 4.14 1.19
N ILE A 117 8.71 3.61 1.44
CA ILE A 117 7.55 3.71 0.54
C ILE A 117 6.30 3.96 1.37
N VAL A 118 5.45 4.87 0.92
CA VAL A 118 4.13 5.08 1.51
C VAL A 118 3.05 4.50 0.61
N LYS A 119 2.17 3.70 1.22
CA LYS A 119 0.92 3.25 0.58
C LYS A 119 -0.25 3.99 1.20
N THR A 120 -1.08 4.61 0.35
CA THR A 120 -2.27 5.35 0.81
C THR A 120 -3.42 5.28 -0.19
N ASN A 121 -4.55 5.94 0.10
CA ASN A 121 -5.70 5.99 -0.78
C ASN A 121 -5.46 6.94 -1.96
N TYR A 122 -6.01 6.60 -3.13
CA TYR A 122 -6.19 7.57 -4.22
C TYR A 122 -7.28 8.56 -3.85
N THR A 123 -7.08 9.84 -4.11
CA THR A 123 -7.96 10.95 -3.65
C THR A 123 -9.09 11.28 -4.62
N GLY A 124 -9.27 10.47 -5.68
CA GLY A 124 -10.39 10.54 -6.62
C GLY A 124 -10.07 11.25 -7.92
N THR A 125 -9.14 12.21 -7.95
CA THR A 125 -8.69 12.87 -9.19
C THR A 125 -7.18 12.99 -9.26
N PRO A 126 -6.60 13.12 -10.49
CA PRO A 126 -5.16 13.35 -10.65
C PRO A 126 -4.67 14.60 -9.95
N GLU A 127 -5.45 15.69 -10.01
CA GLU A 127 -5.08 16.98 -9.43
C GLU A 127 -4.90 16.88 -7.91
N THR A 128 -5.87 16.28 -7.24
CA THR A 128 -5.81 16.10 -5.77
C THR A 128 -4.75 15.09 -5.36
N PHE A 129 -4.54 14.02 -6.14
CA PHE A 129 -3.49 13.05 -5.83
C PHE A 129 -2.09 13.58 -6.08
N LYS A 130 -1.92 14.50 -7.03
CA LYS A 130 -0.66 15.23 -7.25
C LYS A 130 -0.19 15.96 -5.97
N GLU A 131 -1.11 16.56 -5.22
CA GLU A 131 -0.77 17.22 -3.95
C GLU A 131 -0.24 16.22 -2.92
N VAL A 132 -0.78 14.99 -2.88
CA VAL A 132 -0.31 13.92 -2.00
C VAL A 132 1.12 13.53 -2.36
N VAL A 133 1.37 13.29 -3.65
CA VAL A 133 2.71 12.92 -4.14
C VAL A 133 3.73 14.02 -3.88
N GLN A 134 3.38 15.28 -4.15
CA GLN A 134 4.27 16.43 -3.90
C GLN A 134 4.53 16.68 -2.41
N GLY A 135 3.61 16.29 -1.55
CA GLY A 135 3.73 16.44 -0.09
C GLY A 135 4.47 15.29 0.60
N CYS A 136 4.89 14.27 -0.14
CA CYS A 136 5.56 13.07 0.40
C CYS A 136 6.96 12.94 -0.23
N ASN A 137 7.99 12.83 0.60
CA ASN A 137 9.39 12.80 0.15
C ASN A 137 9.87 11.41 -0.31
N VAL A 138 9.02 10.40 -0.19
CA VAL A 138 9.31 9.02 -0.61
C VAL A 138 8.27 8.57 -1.65
N PRO A 139 8.54 7.51 -2.43
CA PRO A 139 7.58 6.97 -3.38
C PRO A 139 6.21 6.67 -2.75
N VAL A 140 5.14 7.11 -3.43
CA VAL A 140 3.75 6.86 -3.00
C VAL A 140 3.11 5.84 -3.93
N VAL A 141 2.58 4.75 -3.37
CA VAL A 141 1.80 3.75 -4.09
C VAL A 141 0.34 3.79 -3.65
N ILE A 142 -0.59 3.57 -4.58
CA ILE A 142 -2.01 3.61 -4.27
C ILE A 142 -2.56 2.28 -3.79
N ALA A 143 -3.48 2.34 -2.83
CA ALA A 143 -4.29 1.22 -2.39
C ALA A 143 -5.47 0.98 -3.35
N GLY A 144 -5.85 -0.29 -3.54
CA GLY A 144 -6.96 -0.65 -4.43
C GLY A 144 -8.36 -0.41 -3.84
N GLY A 145 -8.46 -0.14 -2.54
CA GLY A 145 -9.75 0.04 -1.88
C GLY A 145 -10.68 -1.18 -1.96
N PRO A 146 -12.01 -0.96 -1.93
CA PRO A 146 -13.00 -1.96 -2.29
C PRO A 146 -12.81 -2.44 -3.73
N LYS A 147 -13.44 -3.59 -4.08
CA LYS A 147 -13.46 -4.03 -5.47
C LYS A 147 -14.20 -3.00 -6.32
N MET A 148 -13.58 -2.57 -7.41
CA MET A 148 -14.20 -1.68 -8.39
C MET A 148 -15.11 -2.46 -9.34
N ASP A 149 -16.11 -1.79 -9.88
CA ASP A 149 -17.13 -2.43 -10.71
C ASP A 149 -16.58 -2.88 -12.06
N THR A 150 -15.68 -2.10 -12.65
CA THR A 150 -15.08 -2.38 -13.95
C THR A 150 -13.55 -2.38 -13.91
N GLU A 151 -12.94 -3.19 -14.78
CA GLU A 151 -11.50 -3.20 -14.97
C GLU A 151 -11.01 -1.89 -15.58
N LYS A 152 -11.81 -1.28 -16.47
CA LYS A 152 -11.46 0.00 -17.11
C LYS A 152 -11.32 1.13 -16.09
N GLU A 153 -12.24 1.25 -15.13
CA GLU A 153 -12.13 2.23 -14.05
C GLU A 153 -10.88 2.00 -13.20
N LEU A 154 -10.55 0.75 -12.92
CA LEU A 154 -9.33 0.40 -12.19
C LEU A 154 -8.07 0.82 -12.94
N LEU A 155 -7.99 0.51 -14.25
CA LEU A 155 -6.86 0.90 -15.11
C LEU A 155 -6.75 2.42 -15.23
N GLN A 156 -7.90 3.14 -15.34
CA GLN A 156 -7.93 4.60 -15.38
C GLN A 156 -7.39 5.20 -14.08
N MET A 157 -7.85 4.74 -12.93
CA MET A 157 -7.35 5.21 -11.63
C MET A 157 -5.83 5.01 -11.50
N VAL A 158 -5.32 3.87 -11.96
CA VAL A 158 -3.88 3.58 -11.93
C VAL A 158 -3.13 4.51 -12.86
N TYR A 159 -3.61 4.67 -14.10
CA TYR A 159 -3.02 5.57 -15.09
C TYR A 159 -2.94 6.99 -14.54
N ASP A 160 -4.05 7.51 -14.03
CA ASP A 160 -4.14 8.86 -13.46
C ASP A 160 -3.13 9.07 -12.32
N ALA A 161 -3.03 8.09 -11.42
CA ALA A 161 -2.07 8.15 -10.31
C ALA A 161 -0.61 8.15 -10.79
N ILE A 162 -0.27 7.34 -11.80
CA ILE A 162 1.08 7.27 -12.37
C ILE A 162 1.43 8.57 -13.10
N GLN A 163 0.48 9.17 -13.87
CA GLN A 163 0.72 10.41 -14.62
C GLN A 163 1.07 11.60 -13.72
N VAL A 164 0.65 11.61 -12.48
CA VAL A 164 0.96 12.68 -11.52
C VAL A 164 2.11 12.36 -10.58
N GLY A 165 2.85 11.27 -10.84
CA GLY A 165 4.05 10.89 -10.11
C GLY A 165 3.87 9.83 -9.03
N GLY A 166 2.71 9.16 -8.98
CA GLY A 166 2.56 7.94 -8.20
C GLY A 166 3.54 6.87 -8.64
N ALA A 167 4.11 6.12 -7.71
CA ALA A 167 5.17 5.15 -7.97
C ALA A 167 4.67 3.74 -8.31
N GLY A 168 3.38 3.46 -8.14
CA GLY A 168 2.81 2.14 -8.41
C GLY A 168 1.54 1.85 -7.63
N VAL A 169 1.21 0.58 -7.55
CA VAL A 169 -0.01 0.08 -6.91
C VAL A 169 0.27 -1.06 -5.93
N ALA A 170 -0.56 -1.17 -4.90
CA ALA A 170 -0.53 -2.30 -3.97
C ALA A 170 -1.95 -2.82 -3.74
N PHE A 171 -2.40 -3.66 -4.65
CA PHE A 171 -3.78 -4.14 -4.74
C PHE A 171 -3.95 -5.57 -4.22
N GLY A 172 -5.02 -5.82 -3.48
CA GLY A 172 -5.45 -7.14 -3.05
C GLY A 172 -6.76 -7.53 -3.74
N ARG A 173 -7.90 -7.10 -3.19
CA ARG A 173 -9.24 -7.52 -3.62
C ARG A 173 -9.50 -7.34 -5.11
N ASN A 174 -9.10 -6.23 -5.70
CA ASN A 174 -9.28 -5.98 -7.13
C ASN A 174 -8.58 -7.03 -8.01
N VAL A 175 -7.41 -7.53 -7.58
CA VAL A 175 -6.67 -8.57 -8.31
C VAL A 175 -7.21 -9.96 -7.99
N PHE A 176 -7.29 -10.33 -6.70
CA PHE A 176 -7.67 -11.69 -6.31
C PHE A 176 -9.11 -12.06 -6.63
N GLN A 177 -9.99 -11.07 -6.76
CA GLN A 177 -11.40 -11.26 -7.13
C GLN A 177 -11.69 -10.95 -8.61
N ALA A 178 -10.64 -10.70 -9.42
CA ALA A 178 -10.79 -10.55 -10.86
C ALA A 178 -11.18 -11.88 -11.52
N LYS A 179 -11.88 -11.81 -12.65
CA LYS A 179 -12.20 -13.01 -13.45
C LYS A 179 -10.94 -13.70 -13.97
N ASN A 180 -9.93 -12.90 -14.34
CA ASN A 180 -8.61 -13.37 -14.76
C ASN A 180 -7.53 -12.54 -14.07
N PRO A 181 -7.06 -12.95 -12.87
CA PRO A 181 -6.03 -12.23 -12.12
C PRO A 181 -4.72 -12.06 -12.88
N THR A 182 -4.29 -13.07 -13.62
CA THR A 182 -3.04 -13.04 -14.39
C THR A 182 -3.08 -11.96 -15.48
N LEU A 183 -4.17 -11.91 -16.25
CA LEU A 183 -4.36 -10.91 -17.28
C LEU A 183 -4.43 -9.50 -16.68
N LEU A 184 -5.19 -9.33 -15.60
CA LEU A 184 -5.29 -8.03 -14.92
C LEU A 184 -3.92 -7.55 -14.43
N VAL A 185 -3.13 -8.41 -13.78
CA VAL A 185 -1.77 -8.04 -13.35
C VAL A 185 -0.90 -7.65 -14.54
N LYS A 186 -0.96 -8.39 -15.65
CA LYS A 186 -0.23 -8.06 -16.87
C LYS A 186 -0.61 -6.68 -17.40
N ARG A 187 -1.91 -6.34 -17.45
CA ARG A 187 -2.43 -5.03 -17.85
C ARG A 187 -1.98 -3.91 -16.90
N LEU A 188 -2.08 -4.12 -15.60
CA LEU A 188 -1.57 -3.18 -14.59
C LEU A 188 -0.07 -2.92 -14.76
N CYS A 189 0.73 -3.96 -15.02
CA CYS A 189 2.16 -3.82 -15.30
C CYS A 189 2.44 -2.97 -16.54
N THR A 190 1.62 -3.05 -17.60
CA THR A 190 1.82 -2.20 -18.78
C THR A 190 1.50 -0.74 -18.49
N VAL A 191 0.48 -0.45 -17.69
CA VAL A 191 0.19 0.92 -17.25
C VAL A 191 1.31 1.47 -16.38
N VAL A 192 1.71 0.71 -15.34
CA VAL A 192 2.69 1.20 -14.35
C VAL A 192 4.10 1.32 -14.93
N HIS A 193 4.55 0.34 -15.72
CA HIS A 193 5.96 0.26 -16.15
C HIS A 193 6.20 0.69 -17.59
N LYS A 194 5.16 0.71 -18.45
CA LYS A 194 5.29 1.08 -19.87
C LYS A 194 4.53 2.35 -20.23
N GLY A 195 3.74 2.90 -19.29
CA GLY A 195 2.97 4.12 -19.51
C GLY A 195 1.80 3.95 -20.47
N TYR A 196 1.29 2.71 -20.65
CA TYR A 196 0.13 2.48 -21.53
C TYR A 196 -1.09 3.18 -20.98
N THR A 197 -1.90 3.76 -21.91
CA THR A 197 -3.24 4.23 -21.58
C THR A 197 -4.15 3.06 -21.19
N PRO A 198 -5.27 3.30 -20.50
CA PRO A 198 -6.24 2.25 -20.19
C PRO A 198 -6.70 1.49 -21.44
N GLU A 199 -6.96 2.20 -22.54
CA GLU A 199 -7.40 1.61 -23.83
C GLU A 199 -6.32 0.73 -24.48
N GLU A 200 -5.05 1.07 -24.33
CA GLU A 200 -3.92 0.24 -24.79
C GLU A 200 -3.75 -0.99 -23.92
N ALA A 201 -3.86 -0.81 -22.60
CA ALA A 201 -3.75 -1.91 -21.64
C ALA A 201 -4.87 -2.94 -21.79
N GLU A 202 -6.11 -2.52 -22.09
CA GLU A 202 -7.24 -3.42 -22.39
C GLU A 202 -7.00 -4.35 -23.59
N LYS A 203 -6.16 -3.93 -24.55
CA LYS A 203 -5.81 -4.76 -25.73
C LYS A 203 -4.72 -5.80 -25.45
N VAL A 204 -4.12 -5.76 -24.27
CA VAL A 204 -3.10 -6.75 -23.87
C VAL A 204 -3.78 -8.06 -23.53
N ASP A 205 -3.35 -9.15 -24.20
CA ASP A 205 -3.77 -10.52 -23.96
C ASP A 205 -2.67 -11.36 -23.28
N ILE A 206 -3.02 -12.59 -22.85
CA ILE A 206 -2.11 -13.51 -22.16
C ILE A 206 -1.04 -14.04 -23.11
#